data_364494241861c007204beaad8ce32a53
#
_entry.id   364494241861c007204beaad8ce32a53
#
_cell.length_a   1.000
_cell.length_b   1.000
_cell.length_c   1.000
_cell.angle_alpha   90.00
_cell.angle_beta   90.00
_cell.angle_gamma   90.00
#
_symmetry.space_group_name_H-M   'P 1'
#
loop_
_entity.id
_entity.type
_entity.pdbx_description
1 polymer ?
#
loop_
_entity_poly.entity_id
_entity_poly.type
_entity_poly.pdbx_seq_one_letter_code
_entity_poly.pdbx_strand_id
1 'polypeptide(L)'
;MSDEKSERGKKSRAKGQRFELKIRQDLEKKGWIVSKWMNTVDLDKEEKIGKIVPAKRKYNPFMKVMTIGTGFPDFVCFRGIDKREDEETIEGTQIPECYIRKDEKKIFDVIGLEVKGNGYLDQIEKGICIWLLENKIFSKILIARRGKKAGEIEYIDFSEKYHNKE
;
A
#
# COMPACT_ATOMS: atom_id res chain seq x y z
N MET A 1 -35.01 11.70 5.20
CA MET A 1 -34.28 10.47 4.81
C MET A 1 -33.05 10.69 3.94
N SER A 2 -32.94 11.73 3.11
CA SER A 2 -31.72 12.03 2.31
C SER A 2 -30.58 12.59 3.15
N ASP A 3 -30.86 13.44 4.12
CA ASP A 3 -29.85 14.13 4.94
C ASP A 3 -29.10 13.17 5.88
N GLU A 4 -29.79 12.21 6.47
CA GLU A 4 -29.17 11.22 7.36
C GLU A 4 -28.19 10.29 6.63
N LYS A 5 -28.51 9.89 5.38
CA LYS A 5 -27.59 9.10 4.56
C LYS A 5 -26.34 9.91 4.17
N SER A 6 -26.52 11.19 3.87
CA SER A 6 -25.42 12.11 3.57
C SER A 6 -24.50 12.32 4.77
N GLU A 7 -25.06 12.53 5.97
CA GLU A 7 -24.29 12.66 7.21
C GLU A 7 -23.54 11.38 7.59
N ARG A 8 -24.17 10.20 7.45
CA ARG A 8 -23.50 8.90 7.64
C ARG A 8 -22.29 8.75 6.73
N GLY A 9 -22.45 9.12 5.45
CA GLY A 9 -21.37 9.07 4.48
C GLY A 9 -20.20 10.00 4.85
N LYS A 10 -20.49 11.21 5.33
CA LYS A 10 -19.47 12.16 5.80
C LYS A 10 -18.73 11.64 7.03
N LYS A 11 -19.47 11.12 8.02
CA LYS A 11 -18.89 10.53 9.25
C LYS A 11 -17.99 9.32 8.94
N SER A 12 -18.42 8.45 8.01
CA SER A 12 -17.63 7.28 7.59
C SER A 12 -16.32 7.67 6.90
N ARG A 13 -16.37 8.64 5.97
CA ARG A 13 -15.16 9.16 5.31
C ARG A 13 -14.19 9.81 6.30
N ALA A 14 -14.69 10.64 7.20
CA ALA A 14 -13.86 11.26 8.23
C ALA A 14 -13.20 10.22 9.15
N LYS A 15 -13.91 9.13 9.46
CA LYS A 15 -13.37 8.01 10.24
C LYS A 15 -12.28 7.26 9.48
N GLY A 16 -12.44 7.06 8.17
CA GLY A 16 -11.43 6.46 7.29
C GLY A 16 -10.16 7.32 7.24
N GLN A 17 -10.29 8.61 6.92
CA GLN A 17 -9.16 9.55 6.84
C GLN A 17 -8.38 9.66 8.16
N ARG A 18 -9.08 9.70 9.30
CA ARG A 18 -8.40 9.69 10.62
C ARG A 18 -7.61 8.42 10.86
N PHE A 19 -8.11 7.29 10.39
CA PHE A 19 -7.41 6.02 10.53
C PHE A 19 -6.19 5.95 9.63
N GLU A 20 -6.29 6.38 8.36
CA GLU A 20 -5.13 6.52 7.46
C GLU A 20 -4.06 7.44 8.05
N LEU A 21 -4.44 8.60 8.57
CA LEU A 21 -3.51 9.54 9.21
C LEU A 21 -2.80 8.89 10.40
N LYS A 22 -3.53 8.15 11.22
CA LYS A 22 -2.96 7.45 12.38
C LYS A 22 -1.94 6.39 11.97
N ILE A 23 -2.25 5.61 10.94
CA ILE A 23 -1.34 4.59 10.40
C ILE A 23 -0.08 5.25 9.87
N ARG A 24 -0.22 6.32 9.09
CA ARG A 24 0.91 7.09 8.59
C ARG A 24 1.82 7.55 9.72
N GLN A 25 1.26 8.17 10.76
CA GLN A 25 2.02 8.64 11.93
C GLN A 25 2.69 7.50 12.69
N ASP A 26 2.06 6.34 12.78
CA ASP A 26 2.65 5.16 13.43
C ASP A 26 3.87 4.64 12.67
N LEU A 27 3.80 4.58 11.33
CA LEU A 27 4.92 4.16 10.50
C LEU A 27 6.05 5.20 10.47
N GLU A 28 5.72 6.49 10.39
CA GLU A 28 6.70 7.57 10.45
C GLU A 28 7.49 7.53 11.78
N LYS A 29 6.82 7.25 12.91
CA LYS A 29 7.48 7.02 14.20
C LYS A 29 8.40 5.80 14.22
N LYS A 30 8.13 4.80 13.38
CA LYS A 30 8.96 3.60 13.20
C LYS A 30 10.10 3.80 12.18
N GLY A 31 10.33 5.02 11.73
CA GLY A 31 11.40 5.37 10.80
C GLY A 31 11.09 5.14 9.32
N TRP A 32 9.82 4.91 8.97
CA TRP A 32 9.41 4.81 7.58
C TRP A 32 9.13 6.18 6.97
N ILE A 33 9.48 6.36 5.71
CA ILE A 33 9.00 7.47 4.89
C ILE A 33 7.72 6.97 4.20
N VAL A 34 6.59 7.65 4.45
CA VAL A 34 5.28 7.24 3.98
C VAL A 34 4.74 8.25 2.98
N SER A 35 4.47 7.80 1.75
CA SER A 35 3.91 8.62 0.68
C SER A 35 2.62 8.02 0.14
N LYS A 36 1.68 8.86 -0.28
CA LYS A 36 0.47 8.38 -0.96
C LYS A 36 0.87 7.75 -2.30
N TRP A 37 0.37 6.54 -2.53
CA TRP A 37 0.50 5.90 -3.83
C TRP A 37 -0.66 6.33 -4.72
N MET A 38 -0.34 7.00 -5.82
CA MET A 38 -1.34 7.59 -6.73
C MET A 38 -1.57 6.75 -7.97
N ASN A 39 -1.09 5.53 -8.00
CA ASN A 39 -1.21 4.61 -9.12
C ASN A 39 -2.04 3.38 -8.73
N THR A 40 -2.42 2.62 -9.72
CA THR A 40 -3.03 1.29 -9.58
C THR A 40 -2.50 0.39 -10.68
N VAL A 41 -2.89 -0.87 -10.67
CA VAL A 41 -2.57 -1.80 -11.75
C VAL A 41 -3.82 -1.98 -12.61
N ASP A 42 -3.67 -1.80 -13.91
CA ASP A 42 -4.67 -2.18 -14.90
C ASP A 42 -4.34 -3.63 -15.31
N LEU A 43 -5.15 -4.56 -14.81
CA LEU A 43 -5.00 -5.99 -15.09
C LEU A 43 -5.87 -6.34 -16.27
N ASP A 44 -5.25 -6.84 -17.34
CA ASP A 44 -5.99 -7.52 -18.40
C ASP A 44 -6.47 -8.88 -17.86
N LYS A 45 -7.78 -9.10 -17.94
CA LYS A 45 -8.40 -10.31 -17.40
C LYS A 45 -8.09 -11.56 -18.24
N GLU A 46 -7.78 -11.39 -19.51
CA GLU A 46 -7.54 -12.50 -20.42
C GLU A 46 -6.07 -12.92 -20.47
N GLU A 47 -5.16 -11.95 -20.50
CA GLU A 47 -3.73 -12.21 -20.68
C GLU A 47 -2.91 -12.23 -19.38
N LYS A 48 -3.52 -11.90 -18.23
CA LYS A 48 -2.82 -11.69 -16.92
C LYS A 48 -1.67 -10.70 -16.98
N ILE A 49 -1.63 -9.90 -18.04
CA ILE A 49 -0.64 -8.83 -18.21
C ILE A 49 -1.17 -7.61 -17.48
N GLY A 50 -0.40 -7.06 -16.59
CA GLY A 50 -0.73 -5.84 -15.87
C GLY A 50 0.25 -4.73 -16.21
N LYS A 51 -0.19 -3.49 -16.03
CA LYS A 51 0.70 -2.32 -16.04
C LYS A 51 0.29 -1.33 -14.99
N ILE A 52 1.28 -0.63 -14.45
CA ILE A 52 1.02 0.47 -13.52
C ILE A 52 0.46 1.65 -14.31
N VAL A 53 -0.69 2.13 -13.86
CA VAL A 53 -1.37 3.30 -14.45
C VAL A 53 -1.72 4.29 -13.36
N PRO A 54 -1.77 5.59 -13.65
CA PRO A 54 -2.29 6.58 -12.71
C PRO A 54 -3.73 6.27 -12.30
N ALA A 55 -4.05 6.47 -11.02
CA ALA A 55 -5.43 6.33 -10.55
C ALA A 55 -6.36 7.28 -11.32
N LYS A 56 -7.44 6.73 -11.88
CA LYS A 56 -8.35 7.49 -12.74
C LYS A 56 -9.01 8.61 -11.94
N ARG A 57 -9.08 9.79 -12.53
CA ARG A 57 -9.89 10.89 -11.99
C ARG A 57 -11.37 10.52 -12.09
N LYS A 58 -12.11 10.74 -11.01
CA LYS A 58 -13.56 10.53 -10.97
C LYS A 58 -14.24 11.88 -10.80
N TYR A 59 -15.25 12.15 -11.63
CA TYR A 59 -16.10 13.32 -11.44
C TYR A 59 -17.00 13.13 -10.23
N ASN A 60 -16.95 14.08 -9.30
CA ASN A 60 -17.87 14.12 -8.17
C ASN A 60 -19.04 15.04 -8.50
N PRO A 61 -20.24 14.51 -8.78
CA PRO A 61 -21.37 15.32 -9.20
C PRO A 61 -21.91 16.25 -8.11
N PHE A 62 -21.67 15.91 -6.82
CA PHE A 62 -22.11 16.73 -5.70
C PHE A 62 -21.24 17.97 -5.51
N MET A 63 -19.93 17.83 -5.70
CA MET A 63 -18.97 18.93 -5.55
C MET A 63 -18.66 19.62 -6.89
N LYS A 64 -19.17 19.08 -8.00
CA LYS A 64 -18.91 19.53 -9.39
C LYS A 64 -17.41 19.68 -9.71
N VAL A 65 -16.58 18.83 -9.12
CA VAL A 65 -15.12 18.83 -9.32
C VAL A 65 -14.62 17.44 -9.70
N MET A 66 -13.50 17.41 -10.41
CA MET A 66 -12.77 16.18 -10.67
C MET A 66 -11.94 15.83 -9.43
N THR A 67 -12.25 14.71 -8.80
CA THR A 67 -11.43 14.16 -7.72
C THR A 67 -10.45 13.14 -8.27
N ILE A 68 -9.23 13.17 -7.78
CA ILE A 68 -8.25 12.12 -8.09
C ILE A 68 -8.71 10.86 -7.36
N GLY A 69 -8.85 9.75 -8.09
CA GLY A 69 -9.08 8.45 -7.46
C GLY A 69 -7.93 8.10 -6.52
N THR A 70 -8.22 7.40 -5.45
CA THR A 70 -7.16 6.81 -4.62
C THR A 70 -6.45 5.72 -5.40
N GLY A 71 -5.11 5.67 -5.33
CA GLY A 71 -4.34 4.56 -5.86
C GLY A 71 -4.58 3.29 -5.03
N PHE A 72 -4.03 2.18 -5.49
CA PHE A 72 -3.99 0.94 -4.73
C PHE A 72 -2.60 0.33 -4.88
N PRO A 73 -1.93 -0.01 -3.78
CA PRO A 73 -2.32 0.22 -2.38
C PRO A 73 -2.39 1.72 -1.99
N ASP A 74 -2.89 2.05 -0.79
CA ASP A 74 -3.06 3.44 -0.33
C ASP A 74 -1.75 4.22 -0.21
N PHE A 75 -0.69 3.54 0.23
CA PHE A 75 0.62 4.15 0.47
C PHE A 75 1.76 3.30 -0.07
N VAL A 76 2.83 3.96 -0.44
CA VAL A 76 4.17 3.41 -0.55
C VAL A 76 4.98 3.86 0.66
N CYS A 77 5.65 2.91 1.29
CA CYS A 77 6.52 3.18 2.44
C CYS A 77 7.91 2.66 2.13
N PHE A 78 8.91 3.45 2.45
CA PHE A 78 10.30 3.08 2.22
C PHE A 78 11.19 3.51 3.38
N ARG A 79 12.22 2.71 3.61
CA ARG A 79 13.19 2.90 4.68
C ARG A 79 14.55 2.41 4.21
N GLY A 80 15.62 3.17 4.52
CA GLY A 80 16.98 2.69 4.36
C GLY A 80 17.24 1.54 5.33
N ILE A 81 17.89 0.49 4.85
CA ILE A 81 18.38 -0.61 5.69
C ILE A 81 19.89 -0.48 5.72
N ASP A 82 20.44 -0.21 6.88
CA ASP A 82 21.88 -0.31 7.08
C ASP A 82 22.26 -1.80 7.05
N LYS A 83 23.08 -2.21 6.09
CA LYS A 83 23.62 -3.57 6.10
C LYS A 83 24.46 -3.72 7.38
N ARG A 84 24.03 -4.62 8.25
CA ARG A 84 24.95 -5.20 9.24
C ARG A 84 25.90 -6.12 8.46
N GLU A 85 27.17 -6.09 8.83
CA GLU A 85 28.24 -6.82 8.12
C GLU A 85 28.06 -8.35 8.10
N ASP A 86 27.03 -8.87 8.78
CA ASP A 86 26.81 -10.30 9.01
C ASP A 86 25.71 -10.93 8.11
N GLU A 87 25.07 -10.17 7.21
CA GLU A 87 24.06 -10.77 6.32
C GLU A 87 24.71 -11.20 5.01
N GLU A 88 24.79 -12.51 4.84
CA GLU A 88 25.15 -13.18 3.60
C GLU A 88 24.45 -12.56 2.40
N THR A 89 25.23 -12.25 1.40
CA THR A 89 24.79 -11.73 0.11
C THR A 89 23.66 -12.60 -0.43
N ILE A 90 22.47 -12.04 -0.61
CA ILE A 90 21.43 -12.69 -1.40
C ILE A 90 21.96 -12.70 -2.84
N GLU A 91 22.61 -13.82 -3.21
CA GLU A 91 23.02 -14.06 -4.57
C GLU A 91 21.81 -14.03 -5.49
N GLY A 92 21.83 -13.14 -6.47
CA GLY A 92 20.88 -13.14 -7.57
C GLY A 92 20.08 -11.88 -7.83
N THR A 93 20.14 -10.85 -7.00
CA THR A 93 19.45 -9.59 -7.31
C THR A 93 20.43 -8.57 -7.90
N GLN A 94 20.49 -8.49 -9.23
CA GLN A 94 21.23 -7.41 -9.91
C GLN A 94 20.44 -6.10 -9.73
N ILE A 95 20.86 -5.29 -8.77
CA ILE A 95 20.42 -3.89 -8.68
C ILE A 95 21.26 -3.12 -9.72
N PRO A 96 20.64 -2.36 -10.63
CA PRO A 96 21.39 -1.58 -11.60
C PRO A 96 22.43 -0.68 -10.90
N GLU A 97 23.67 -0.69 -11.37
CA GLU A 97 24.79 0.05 -10.77
C GLU A 97 24.53 1.56 -10.60
N CYS A 98 23.62 2.13 -11.39
CA CYS A 98 23.24 3.54 -11.30
C CYS A 98 22.58 3.93 -9.95
N TYR A 99 22.10 2.95 -9.17
CA TYR A 99 21.51 3.18 -7.85
C TYR A 99 22.47 2.87 -6.68
N ILE A 100 23.68 2.37 -6.98
CA ILE A 100 24.67 2.03 -5.96
C ILE A 100 25.69 3.16 -5.91
N ARG A 101 25.66 3.99 -4.88
CA ARG A 101 26.81 4.83 -4.55
C ARG A 101 27.97 3.91 -4.15
N LYS A 102 29.14 4.10 -4.76
CA LYS A 102 30.30 3.21 -4.61
C LYS A 102 30.78 3.02 -3.16
N ASP A 103 30.40 3.91 -2.27
CA ASP A 103 30.93 3.98 -0.92
C ASP A 103 29.98 3.48 0.18
N GLU A 104 28.67 3.32 -0.12
CA GLU A 104 27.69 2.80 0.82
C GLU A 104 26.60 2.01 0.08
N LYS A 105 26.53 0.71 0.24
CA LYS A 105 25.43 -0.10 -0.25
C LYS A 105 24.19 0.16 0.60
N LYS A 106 23.49 1.27 0.36
CA LYS A 106 22.20 1.53 0.98
C LYS A 106 21.13 0.70 0.29
N ILE A 107 20.61 -0.28 0.99
CA ILE A 107 19.45 -1.04 0.54
C ILE A 107 18.21 -0.34 1.10
N PHE A 108 17.20 -0.17 0.26
CA PHE A 108 15.92 0.37 0.68
C PHE A 108 14.89 -0.75 0.70
N ASP A 109 14.16 -0.85 1.79
CA ASP A 109 12.94 -1.65 1.85
C ASP A 109 11.80 -0.79 1.33
N VAL A 110 11.10 -1.28 0.31
CA VAL A 110 9.98 -0.58 -0.33
C VAL A 110 8.75 -1.47 -0.22
N ILE A 111 7.80 -1.06 0.60
CA ILE A 111 6.58 -1.81 0.84
C ILE A 111 5.33 -1.05 0.39
N GLY A 112 4.32 -1.80 -0.07
CA GLY A 112 2.97 -1.30 -0.26
C GLY A 112 2.18 -1.40 1.05
N LEU A 113 1.31 -0.43 1.30
CA LEU A 113 0.45 -0.44 2.48
C LEU A 113 -0.99 -0.10 2.07
N GLU A 114 -1.89 -1.03 2.32
CA GLU A 114 -3.33 -0.85 2.14
C GLU A 114 -4.04 -0.70 3.49
N VAL A 115 -4.98 0.25 3.57
CA VAL A 115 -5.71 0.55 4.79
C VAL A 115 -7.14 0.02 4.72
N LYS A 116 -7.39 -1.09 5.36
CA LYS A 116 -8.72 -1.71 5.45
C LYS A 116 -9.15 -1.86 6.90
N GLY A 117 -10.11 -1.08 7.34
CA GLY A 117 -10.57 -1.12 8.75
C GLY A 117 -11.00 -2.50 9.24
N ASN A 118 -11.45 -3.38 8.35
CA ASN A 118 -11.81 -4.79 8.61
C ASN A 118 -10.70 -5.79 8.20
N GLY A 119 -9.65 -5.33 7.50
CA GLY A 119 -8.55 -6.16 7.04
C GLY A 119 -8.87 -7.09 5.86
N TYR A 120 -9.98 -6.90 5.12
CA TYR A 120 -10.34 -7.73 3.97
C TYR A 120 -10.14 -7.00 2.66
N LEU A 121 -9.57 -7.72 1.69
CA LEU A 121 -9.42 -7.29 0.30
C LEU A 121 -10.44 -8.03 -0.57
N ASP A 122 -10.97 -7.35 -1.56
CA ASP A 122 -11.77 -8.01 -2.61
C ASP A 122 -10.87 -8.78 -3.59
N GLN A 123 -11.49 -9.47 -4.56
CA GLN A 123 -10.75 -10.31 -5.51
C GLN A 123 -9.87 -9.49 -6.47
N ILE A 124 -10.31 -8.31 -6.84
CA ILE A 124 -9.55 -7.41 -7.72
C ILE A 124 -8.33 -6.88 -6.97
N GLU A 125 -8.51 -6.42 -5.74
CA GLU A 125 -7.44 -5.93 -4.88
C GLU A 125 -6.40 -7.03 -4.60
N LYS A 126 -6.84 -8.27 -4.36
CA LYS A 126 -5.93 -9.42 -4.22
C LYS A 126 -5.12 -9.68 -5.50
N GLY A 127 -5.79 -9.66 -6.66
CA GLY A 127 -5.10 -9.80 -7.95
C GLY A 127 -4.04 -8.73 -8.16
N ILE A 128 -4.33 -7.48 -7.82
CA ILE A 128 -3.37 -6.38 -7.88
C ILE A 128 -2.19 -6.61 -6.93
N CYS A 129 -2.45 -7.04 -5.69
CA CYS A 129 -1.38 -7.35 -4.74
C CYS A 129 -0.44 -8.44 -5.26
N ILE A 130 -1.00 -9.54 -5.79
CA ILE A 130 -0.22 -10.64 -6.36
C ILE A 130 0.66 -10.11 -7.49
N TRP A 131 0.06 -9.37 -8.44
CA TRP A 131 0.79 -8.83 -9.57
C TRP A 131 1.94 -7.90 -9.14
N LEU A 132 1.69 -7.01 -8.16
CA LEU A 132 2.70 -6.08 -7.64
C LEU A 132 3.88 -6.80 -6.98
N LEU A 133 3.62 -7.90 -6.27
CA LEU A 133 4.67 -8.72 -5.64
C LEU A 133 5.44 -9.55 -6.67
N GLU A 134 4.76 -10.23 -7.60
CA GLU A 134 5.39 -11.02 -8.65
C GLU A 134 6.29 -10.18 -9.56
N ASN A 135 5.87 -8.93 -9.84
CA ASN A 135 6.67 -7.99 -10.63
C ASN A 135 7.70 -7.21 -9.78
N LYS A 136 7.89 -7.57 -8.51
CA LYS A 136 8.88 -6.97 -7.60
C LYS A 136 8.77 -5.45 -7.47
N ILE A 137 7.55 -4.90 -7.63
CA ILE A 137 7.30 -3.47 -7.42
C ILE A 137 7.39 -3.13 -5.94
N PHE A 138 6.91 -4.03 -5.08
CA PHE A 138 7.06 -3.97 -3.64
C PHE A 138 7.72 -5.25 -3.13
N SER A 139 8.59 -5.13 -2.13
CA SER A 139 9.16 -6.28 -1.43
C SER A 139 8.09 -7.02 -0.60
N LYS A 140 7.08 -6.27 -0.14
CA LYS A 140 6.02 -6.74 0.74
C LYS A 140 4.79 -5.83 0.60
N ILE A 141 3.60 -6.37 0.83
CA ILE A 141 2.37 -5.57 0.96
C ILE A 141 1.76 -5.85 2.33
N LEU A 142 1.57 -4.79 3.10
CA LEU A 142 0.93 -4.84 4.40
C LEU A 142 -0.51 -4.34 4.32
N ILE A 143 -1.39 -5.01 5.06
CA ILE A 143 -2.79 -4.59 5.25
C ILE A 143 -2.92 -4.06 6.68
N ALA A 144 -3.12 -2.76 6.82
CA ALA A 144 -3.35 -2.16 8.12
C ALA A 144 -4.83 -2.22 8.48
N ARG A 145 -5.15 -2.85 9.61
CA ARG A 145 -6.49 -2.93 10.15
C ARG A 145 -6.58 -2.41 11.59
N ARG A 146 -7.78 -2.24 12.07
CA ARG A 146 -8.00 -1.96 13.49
C ARG A 146 -7.73 -3.21 14.30
N GLY A 147 -6.93 -3.05 15.36
CA GLY A 147 -6.70 -4.10 16.34
C GLY A 147 -7.91 -4.33 17.24
N LYS A 148 -7.79 -5.29 18.14
CA LYS A 148 -8.85 -5.68 19.08
C LYS A 148 -9.12 -4.60 20.13
N LYS A 149 -8.08 -3.87 20.55
CA LYS A 149 -8.20 -2.77 21.51
C LYS A 149 -8.48 -1.45 20.82
N ALA A 150 -9.18 -0.56 21.51
CA ALA A 150 -9.43 0.79 20.99
C ALA A 150 -8.12 1.51 20.71
N GLY A 151 -7.97 1.96 19.46
CA GLY A 151 -6.78 2.70 19.06
C GLY A 151 -5.59 1.84 18.61
N GLU A 152 -5.66 0.53 18.72
CA GLU A 152 -4.64 -0.39 18.22
C GLU A 152 -4.66 -0.47 16.69
N ILE A 153 -3.47 -0.63 16.09
CA ILE A 153 -3.26 -0.90 14.66
C ILE A 153 -2.62 -2.27 14.55
N GLU A 154 -3.16 -3.11 13.70
CA GLU A 154 -2.61 -4.41 13.37
C GLU A 154 -2.19 -4.42 11.90
N TYR A 155 -0.97 -4.85 11.63
CA TYR A 155 -0.40 -4.99 10.30
C TYR A 155 -0.35 -6.47 9.94
N ILE A 156 -0.96 -6.82 8.82
CA ILE A 156 -1.03 -8.19 8.32
C ILE A 156 -0.24 -8.23 7.02
N ASP A 157 0.70 -9.15 6.90
CA ASP A 157 1.35 -9.43 5.64
C ASP A 157 0.37 -10.08 4.67
N PHE A 158 0.28 -9.53 3.47
CA PHE A 158 -0.60 -10.07 2.43
C PHE A 158 -0.23 -11.51 2.07
N SER A 159 1.06 -11.81 1.94
CA SER A 159 1.56 -13.13 1.55
C SER A 159 1.24 -14.18 2.61
N GLU A 160 1.44 -13.86 3.89
CA GLU A 160 1.10 -14.76 4.99
C GLU A 160 -0.40 -15.07 5.05
N LYS A 161 -1.23 -14.08 4.73
CA LYS A 161 -2.69 -14.22 4.83
C LYS A 161 -3.31 -14.94 3.64
N TYR A 162 -2.79 -14.75 2.45
CA TYR A 162 -3.46 -15.17 1.21
C TYR A 162 -2.63 -16.11 0.34
N HIS A 163 -1.30 -16.19 0.51
CA HIS A 163 -0.42 -17.05 -0.30
C HIS A 163 -0.09 -18.39 0.40
N ASN A 164 -0.10 -18.47 1.73
CA ASN A 164 0.24 -19.68 2.49
C ASN A 164 -0.98 -20.61 2.71
N LYS A 165 -1.93 -20.65 1.78
CA LYS A 165 -3.09 -21.55 1.81
C LYS A 165 -3.11 -22.53 0.64
N GLU A 166 -1.94 -22.95 0.19
CA GLU A 166 -1.77 -24.16 -0.62
C GLU A 166 -1.37 -25.35 0.24
#